data_6035dc13e984241187165c3fe3a99de3
#
_entry.id   6035dc13e984241187165c3fe3a99de3
#
_cell.length_a   1.000
_cell.length_b   1.000
_cell.length_c   1.000
_cell.angle_alpha   90.00
_cell.angle_beta   90.00
_cell.angle_gamma   90.00
#
_symmetry.space_group_name_H-M   'P 1'
#
loop_
_entity.id
_entity.type
_entity.pdbx_description
1 polymer ?
#
loop_
_entity_poly.entity_id
_entity_poly.type
_entity_poly.pdbx_seq_one_letter_code
_entity_poly.pdbx_strand_id
1 'polypeptide(L)'
;MKDSAPAIGIIGGSGLYQVEQLRDTTEHKIDTPFGPPSDALIGGNLSGRQVYFLPRHGRGHRILPQELNHRANIYALRSLNVRWIIAVTAVGSLQEKYKPRDILLPSQFYDRGSLRAGHTFFGEGIVAHVSFAEPISLQLRNLLAESAKKVGLTVHNGGTYVSMDGPAFSTRAESELNRRHGFDVVGMTNVPEAKLAREAEIALATMAMITDYDCWKVEEEPVSAQTVFGHLTANAEAAKKVLVEAIPRIPAEPDWAEHRSLDNALVTERKLWPEGTIKKLGPILGRFSGR
;
A
#
# COMPACT_ATOMS: atom_id res chain seq x y z
N MET A 1 5.42 7.61 23.25
CA MET A 1 5.99 6.42 22.58
C MET A 1 7.47 6.71 22.40
N LYS A 2 8.32 5.98 23.14
CA LYS A 2 9.77 6.18 23.13
C LYS A 2 10.35 5.70 21.81
N ASP A 3 11.17 6.53 21.24
CA ASP A 3 12.34 6.37 20.35
C ASP A 3 12.64 4.99 19.73
N SER A 4 11.64 4.29 19.21
CA SER A 4 11.93 3.21 18.27
C SER A 4 12.37 3.83 16.94
N ALA A 5 13.45 3.32 16.37
CA ALA A 5 13.91 3.76 15.05
C ALA A 5 12.77 3.65 14.02
N PRO A 6 12.73 4.55 13.03
CA PRO A 6 11.72 4.49 11.97
C PRO A 6 11.77 3.15 11.22
N ALA A 7 10.60 2.54 11.07
CA ALA A 7 10.44 1.21 10.47
C ALA A 7 9.82 1.27 9.08
N ILE A 8 9.89 0.15 8.36
CA ILE A 8 9.35 -0.02 7.01
C ILE A 8 8.21 -1.02 7.09
N GLY A 9 7.04 -0.66 6.56
CA GLY A 9 5.89 -1.53 6.41
C GLY A 9 5.86 -2.18 5.03
N ILE A 10 5.49 -3.44 4.98
CA ILE A 10 5.24 -4.16 3.73
C ILE A 10 3.82 -4.70 3.81
N ILE A 11 2.94 -4.23 2.93
CA ILE A 11 1.57 -4.71 2.82
C ILE A 11 1.47 -5.59 1.58
N GLY A 12 1.01 -6.84 1.73
CA GLY A 12 0.90 -7.70 0.57
C GLY A 12 0.17 -9.00 0.82
N GLY A 13 0.17 -9.86 -0.18
CA GLY A 13 -0.47 -11.16 -0.13
C GLY A 13 0.33 -12.19 0.67
N SER A 14 -0.27 -13.38 0.78
CA SER A 14 0.34 -14.54 1.44
C SER A 14 1.68 -14.92 0.78
N GLY A 15 2.68 -15.21 1.59
CA GLY A 15 4.00 -15.64 1.11
C GLY A 15 5.08 -14.55 1.09
N LEU A 16 4.73 -13.27 1.13
CA LEU A 16 5.73 -12.19 1.17
C LEU A 16 6.53 -12.12 2.48
N TYR A 17 5.95 -12.55 3.59
CA TYR A 17 6.63 -12.60 4.88
C TYR A 17 7.57 -13.80 5.06
N GLN A 18 7.56 -14.76 4.12
CA GLN A 18 8.50 -15.86 4.07
C GLN A 18 9.77 -15.44 3.32
N VAL A 19 10.47 -14.45 3.85
CA VAL A 19 11.76 -13.98 3.32
C VAL A 19 12.86 -14.66 4.11
N GLU A 20 13.72 -15.44 3.44
CA GLU A 20 14.80 -16.19 4.08
C GLU A 20 15.77 -15.31 4.87
N GLN A 21 15.95 -14.06 4.44
CA GLN A 21 16.83 -13.08 5.08
C GLN A 21 16.18 -12.37 6.27
N LEU A 22 14.88 -12.60 6.53
CA LEU A 22 14.20 -11.99 7.67
C LEU A 22 14.65 -12.69 8.97
N ARG A 23 15.18 -11.92 9.91
CA ARG A 23 15.67 -12.39 11.20
C ARG A 23 14.81 -11.88 12.34
N ASP A 24 14.90 -12.54 13.49
CA ASP A 24 14.27 -12.13 14.75
C ASP A 24 12.75 -11.87 14.61
N THR A 25 12.06 -12.79 13.94
CA THR A 25 10.64 -12.65 13.63
C THR A 25 9.77 -12.76 14.85
N THR A 26 8.86 -11.79 15.02
CA THR A 26 7.84 -11.76 16.08
C THR A 26 6.47 -11.38 15.54
N GLU A 27 5.42 -11.92 16.13
CA GLU A 27 4.06 -11.50 15.81
C GLU A 27 3.62 -10.35 16.71
N HIS A 28 3.04 -9.32 16.10
CA HIS A 28 2.50 -8.14 16.79
C HIS A 28 0.99 -8.07 16.57
N LYS A 29 0.24 -8.35 17.61
CA LYS A 29 -1.22 -8.12 17.64
C LYS A 29 -1.44 -6.70 18.12
N ILE A 30 -1.99 -5.87 17.28
CA ILE A 30 -2.20 -4.44 17.56
C ILE A 30 -3.70 -4.16 17.63
N ASP A 31 -4.14 -3.69 18.78
CA ASP A 31 -5.49 -3.15 18.93
C ASP A 31 -5.54 -1.73 18.40
N THR A 32 -6.56 -1.43 17.60
CA THR A 32 -6.75 -0.10 17.05
C THR A 32 -8.15 0.45 17.36
N PRO A 33 -8.31 1.78 17.44
CA PRO A 33 -9.61 2.39 17.66
C PRO A 33 -10.55 2.25 16.44
N PHE A 34 -10.07 1.64 15.37
CA PHE A 34 -10.82 1.36 14.14
C PHE A 34 -11.20 -0.11 14.01
N GLY A 35 -10.99 -0.91 15.03
CA GLY A 35 -11.16 -2.35 15.02
C GLY A 35 -9.85 -3.10 14.69
N PRO A 36 -9.92 -4.42 14.47
CA PRO A 36 -8.74 -5.22 14.23
C PRO A 36 -8.15 -4.95 12.83
N PRO A 37 -6.81 -4.99 12.67
CA PRO A 37 -6.16 -5.13 11.38
C PRO A 37 -6.51 -6.46 10.70
N SER A 38 -6.16 -6.58 9.43
CA SER A 38 -6.42 -7.80 8.63
C SER A 38 -5.79 -9.07 9.23
N ASP A 39 -4.66 -8.92 9.91
CA ASP A 39 -3.96 -9.99 10.65
C ASP A 39 -2.98 -9.38 11.65
N ALA A 40 -2.34 -10.24 12.46
CA ALA A 40 -1.16 -9.84 13.22
C ALA A 40 -0.03 -9.44 12.26
N LEU A 41 0.70 -8.38 12.62
CA LEU A 41 1.86 -7.95 11.85
C LEU A 41 3.05 -8.84 12.20
N ILE A 42 3.82 -9.24 11.20
CA ILE A 42 5.05 -9.99 11.39
C ILE A 42 6.21 -9.01 11.35
N GLY A 43 6.77 -8.70 12.52
CA GLY A 43 7.95 -7.86 12.67
C GLY A 43 9.23 -8.68 12.49
N GLY A 44 10.30 -8.05 12.05
CA GLY A 44 11.62 -8.67 11.96
C GLY A 44 12.68 -7.71 11.46
N ASN A 45 13.91 -8.17 11.41
CA ASN A 45 15.04 -7.43 10.84
C ASN A 45 15.35 -7.94 9.44
N LEU A 46 15.35 -7.04 8.46
CA LEU A 46 15.75 -7.33 7.09
C LEU A 46 16.90 -6.38 6.69
N SER A 47 18.06 -6.95 6.48
CA SER A 47 19.27 -6.18 6.09
C SER A 47 19.58 -5.01 7.04
N GLY A 48 19.45 -5.23 8.35
CA GLY A 48 19.72 -4.22 9.37
C GLY A 48 18.58 -3.22 9.63
N ARG A 49 17.44 -3.36 8.95
CA ARG A 49 16.27 -2.47 9.10
C ARG A 49 15.10 -3.21 9.75
N GLN A 50 14.44 -2.54 10.69
CA GLN A 50 13.19 -3.03 11.25
C GLN A 50 12.09 -2.99 10.19
N VAL A 51 11.44 -4.12 9.93
CA VAL A 51 10.34 -4.24 8.98
C VAL A 51 9.11 -4.86 9.64
N TYR A 52 7.92 -4.51 9.13
CA TYR A 52 6.65 -5.11 9.54
C TYR A 52 5.86 -5.52 8.30
N PHE A 53 5.58 -6.81 8.20
CA PHE A 53 4.74 -7.37 7.15
C PHE A 53 3.28 -7.46 7.63
N LEU A 54 2.36 -6.99 6.81
CA LEU A 54 0.92 -7.12 7.03
C LEU A 54 0.30 -7.94 5.89
N PRO A 55 -0.22 -9.17 6.17
CA PRO A 55 -1.02 -9.92 5.20
C PRO A 55 -2.34 -9.17 4.94
N ARG A 56 -2.44 -8.49 3.78
CA ARG A 56 -3.58 -7.61 3.45
C ARG A 56 -4.92 -8.31 3.60
N HIS A 57 -5.06 -9.50 3.08
CA HIS A 57 -6.29 -10.31 3.11
C HIS A 57 -6.33 -11.31 4.26
N GLY A 58 -5.46 -11.15 5.28
CA GLY A 58 -5.23 -12.14 6.32
C GLY A 58 -4.55 -13.41 5.83
N ARG A 59 -4.00 -14.18 6.76
CA ARG A 59 -3.42 -15.50 6.43
C ARG A 59 -4.53 -16.42 5.91
N GLY A 60 -4.28 -17.07 4.78
CA GLY A 60 -5.26 -17.91 4.09
C GLY A 60 -6.23 -17.15 3.19
N HIS A 61 -5.99 -15.85 2.93
CA HIS A 61 -6.78 -15.02 2.00
C HIS A 61 -8.29 -15.04 2.32
N ARG A 62 -8.65 -14.71 3.56
CA ARG A 62 -10.01 -14.86 4.12
C ARG A 62 -10.85 -13.59 4.08
N ILE A 63 -10.26 -12.45 3.75
CA ILE A 63 -10.90 -11.13 3.78
C ILE A 63 -11.04 -10.62 2.36
N LEU A 64 -12.26 -10.31 1.95
CA LEU A 64 -12.53 -9.70 0.65
C LEU A 64 -11.94 -8.28 0.55
N PRO A 65 -11.63 -7.76 -0.66
CA PRO A 65 -11.18 -6.38 -0.82
C PRO A 65 -12.07 -5.35 -0.15
N GLN A 66 -13.38 -5.52 -0.20
CA GLN A 66 -14.38 -4.63 0.39
C GLN A 66 -14.47 -4.71 1.91
N GLU A 67 -14.03 -5.82 2.50
CA GLU A 67 -14.05 -6.06 3.95
C GLU A 67 -12.75 -5.58 4.63
N LEU A 68 -11.76 -5.15 3.85
CA LEU A 68 -10.47 -4.71 4.38
C LEU A 68 -10.63 -3.49 5.28
N ASN A 69 -10.20 -3.64 6.53
CA ASN A 69 -10.13 -2.52 7.46
C ASN A 69 -8.85 -1.72 7.24
N HIS A 70 -8.82 -0.94 6.14
CA HIS A 70 -7.66 -0.16 5.76
C HIS A 70 -7.21 0.83 6.85
N ARG A 71 -8.17 1.42 7.61
CA ARG A 71 -7.82 2.31 8.74
C ARG A 71 -7.06 1.56 9.82
N ALA A 72 -7.55 0.40 10.24
CA ALA A 72 -6.86 -0.40 11.24
C ALA A 72 -5.47 -0.83 10.76
N ASN A 73 -5.35 -1.23 9.49
CA ASN A 73 -4.09 -1.66 8.89
C ASN A 73 -3.02 -0.55 8.92
N ILE A 74 -3.35 0.64 8.41
CA ILE A 74 -2.39 1.76 8.35
C ILE A 74 -2.13 2.33 9.75
N TYR A 75 -3.16 2.40 10.61
CA TYR A 75 -2.98 2.83 12.00
C TYR A 75 -2.04 1.91 12.78
N ALA A 76 -2.20 0.59 12.64
CA ALA A 76 -1.34 -0.38 13.30
C ALA A 76 0.13 -0.22 12.87
N LEU A 77 0.38 -0.07 11.57
CA LEU A 77 1.71 0.21 11.04
C LEU A 77 2.26 1.53 11.59
N ARG A 78 1.45 2.59 11.60
CA ARG A 78 1.86 3.89 12.14
C ARG A 78 2.18 3.84 13.64
N SER A 79 1.44 3.06 14.42
CA SER A 79 1.68 2.89 15.86
C SER A 79 3.00 2.18 16.17
N LEU A 80 3.53 1.40 15.22
CA LEU A 80 4.86 0.76 15.25
C LEU A 80 5.96 1.64 14.64
N ASN A 81 5.73 2.95 14.53
CA ASN A 81 6.64 3.94 13.93
C ASN A 81 7.05 3.63 12.48
N VAL A 82 6.16 2.98 11.70
CA VAL A 82 6.37 2.82 10.26
C VAL A 82 6.28 4.20 9.59
N ARG A 83 7.27 4.49 8.75
CA ARG A 83 7.37 5.76 8.01
C ARG A 83 7.42 5.55 6.49
N TRP A 84 7.67 4.35 6.02
CA TRP A 84 7.64 3.95 4.61
C TRP A 84 6.79 2.71 4.45
N ILE A 85 5.93 2.67 3.45
CA ILE A 85 5.14 1.49 3.10
C ILE A 85 5.44 1.10 1.65
N ILE A 86 5.79 -0.17 1.46
CA ILE A 86 5.83 -0.82 0.16
C ILE A 86 4.59 -1.69 0.07
N ALA A 87 3.64 -1.30 -0.79
CA ALA A 87 2.43 -2.05 -1.04
C ALA A 87 2.64 -2.96 -2.25
N VAL A 88 2.58 -4.27 -2.04
CA VAL A 88 2.68 -5.27 -3.12
C VAL A 88 1.28 -5.81 -3.42
N THR A 89 0.87 -5.73 -4.69
CA THR A 89 -0.47 -6.11 -5.11
C THR A 89 -0.47 -6.77 -6.48
N ALA A 90 -1.33 -7.77 -6.69
CA ALA A 90 -1.60 -8.32 -8.01
C ALA A 90 -2.53 -7.39 -8.79
N VAL A 91 -2.30 -7.25 -10.09
CA VAL A 91 -3.08 -6.37 -10.98
C VAL A 91 -3.26 -7.00 -12.34
N GLY A 92 -4.38 -6.66 -13.00
CA GLY A 92 -4.60 -6.89 -14.42
C GLY A 92 -3.97 -5.76 -15.25
N SER A 93 -3.32 -6.09 -16.35
CA SER A 93 -2.79 -5.13 -17.31
C SER A 93 -3.87 -4.64 -18.27
N LEU A 94 -3.91 -3.34 -18.49
CA LEU A 94 -4.79 -2.69 -19.48
C LEU A 94 -4.04 -2.31 -20.79
N GLN A 95 -2.74 -2.60 -20.85
CA GLN A 95 -1.89 -2.23 -21.98
C GLN A 95 -1.04 -3.43 -22.43
N GLU A 96 -0.92 -3.63 -23.72
CA GLU A 96 -0.18 -4.78 -24.27
C GLU A 96 1.31 -4.82 -23.89
N LYS A 97 1.90 -3.64 -23.68
CA LYS A 97 3.31 -3.48 -23.30
C LYS A 97 3.64 -3.97 -21.90
N TYR A 98 2.64 -4.10 -21.02
CA TYR A 98 2.82 -4.56 -19.64
C TYR A 98 2.40 -6.02 -19.53
N LYS A 99 3.38 -6.90 -19.55
CA LYS A 99 3.17 -8.35 -19.63
C LYS A 99 2.99 -8.98 -18.25
N PRO A 100 2.27 -10.10 -18.12
CA PRO A 100 2.30 -10.92 -16.93
C PRO A 100 3.73 -11.20 -16.47
N ARG A 101 3.99 -11.06 -15.16
CA ARG A 101 5.29 -11.11 -14.45
C ARG A 101 6.14 -9.84 -14.54
N ASP A 102 5.76 -8.83 -15.31
CA ASP A 102 6.37 -7.51 -15.21
C ASP A 102 5.90 -6.82 -13.91
N ILE A 103 6.69 -5.85 -13.46
CA ILE A 103 6.37 -4.98 -12.33
C ILE A 103 6.02 -3.60 -12.88
N LEU A 104 4.86 -3.07 -12.51
CA LEU A 104 4.56 -1.66 -12.72
C LEU A 104 4.59 -0.93 -11.38
N LEU A 105 5.28 0.21 -11.35
CA LEU A 105 5.33 1.12 -10.22
C LEU A 105 4.48 2.34 -10.56
N PRO A 106 3.18 2.36 -10.21
CA PRO A 106 2.29 3.43 -10.63
C PRO A 106 2.72 4.77 -10.05
N SER A 107 2.47 5.85 -10.78
CA SER A 107 2.65 7.21 -10.32
C SER A 107 1.32 7.85 -9.92
N GLN A 108 0.21 7.34 -10.46
CA GLN A 108 -1.11 7.89 -10.29
C GLN A 108 -2.15 6.82 -9.98
N PHE A 109 -3.22 7.26 -9.31
CA PHE A 109 -4.41 6.47 -9.08
C PHE A 109 -5.64 7.12 -9.70
N TYR A 110 -6.53 6.28 -10.24
CA TYR A 110 -7.89 6.66 -10.55
C TYR A 110 -8.85 5.82 -9.70
N ASP A 111 -9.59 6.48 -8.82
CA ASP A 111 -10.49 5.82 -7.85
C ASP A 111 -11.89 5.67 -8.45
N ARG A 112 -12.23 4.46 -8.88
CA ARG A 112 -13.59 4.08 -9.31
C ARG A 112 -14.40 3.41 -8.19
N GLY A 113 -13.82 3.29 -7.00
CA GLY A 113 -14.50 2.69 -5.86
C GLY A 113 -15.69 3.54 -5.41
N SER A 114 -16.78 2.86 -5.01
CA SER A 114 -17.98 3.45 -4.42
C SER A 114 -17.93 3.46 -2.89
N LEU A 115 -17.16 2.54 -2.30
CA LEU A 115 -17.03 2.35 -0.86
C LEU A 115 -16.01 3.34 -0.29
N ARG A 116 -16.46 4.54 0.06
CA ARG A 116 -15.58 5.60 0.59
C ARG A 116 -15.55 5.70 2.11
N ALA A 117 -16.43 4.98 2.79
CA ALA A 117 -16.39 4.87 4.24
C ALA A 117 -15.06 4.24 4.67
N GLY A 118 -14.33 4.90 5.58
CA GLY A 118 -13.03 4.40 6.03
C GLY A 118 -11.82 4.79 5.18
N HIS A 119 -11.96 5.71 4.22
CA HIS A 119 -10.85 6.27 3.43
C HIS A 119 -10.19 7.50 4.08
N THR A 120 -10.53 7.82 5.32
CA THR A 120 -9.90 8.89 6.11
C THR A 120 -9.86 8.54 7.58
N PHE A 121 -8.85 9.01 8.29
CA PHE A 121 -8.76 8.98 9.75
C PHE A 121 -9.50 10.16 10.38
N PHE A 122 -9.64 11.24 9.65
CA PHE A 122 -10.23 12.49 10.15
C PHE A 122 -11.75 12.46 10.13
N GLY A 123 -12.33 13.35 10.89
CA GLY A 123 -13.73 13.42 11.24
C GLY A 123 -13.87 13.60 12.75
N GLU A 124 -15.05 13.39 13.30
CA GLU A 124 -15.30 13.48 14.75
C GLU A 124 -14.73 14.77 15.37
N GLY A 125 -14.87 15.91 14.67
CA GLY A 125 -14.45 17.24 15.12
C GLY A 125 -13.06 17.68 14.65
N ILE A 126 -12.30 16.86 13.94
CA ILE A 126 -11.03 17.29 13.32
C ILE A 126 -11.13 17.07 11.80
N VAL A 127 -10.94 18.14 11.03
CA VAL A 127 -10.96 18.11 9.56
C VAL A 127 -9.54 18.31 9.04
N ALA A 128 -9.15 17.47 8.09
CA ALA A 128 -7.91 17.61 7.35
C ALA A 128 -8.11 17.37 5.85
N HIS A 129 -7.40 18.14 5.03
CA HIS A 129 -7.36 17.97 3.57
C HIS A 129 -5.91 17.84 3.12
N VAL A 130 -5.42 16.60 3.05
CA VAL A 130 -4.06 16.33 2.58
C VAL A 130 -3.93 16.55 1.08
N SER A 131 -2.81 17.13 0.65
CA SER A 131 -2.45 17.22 -0.76
C SER A 131 -2.26 15.83 -1.35
N PHE A 132 -2.92 15.53 -2.47
CA PHE A 132 -2.94 14.18 -3.06
C PHE A 132 -2.79 14.17 -4.59
N ALA A 133 -2.32 15.27 -5.19
CA ALA A 133 -2.01 15.33 -6.63
C ALA A 133 -0.93 14.31 -7.02
N GLU A 134 0.06 14.12 -6.13
CA GLU A 134 1.08 13.09 -6.25
C GLU A 134 0.85 12.03 -5.15
N PRO A 135 0.04 11.00 -5.42
CA PRO A 135 -0.40 10.05 -4.40
C PRO A 135 0.68 9.07 -3.94
N ILE A 136 1.71 8.88 -4.77
CA ILE A 136 2.81 7.95 -4.57
C ILE A 136 4.10 8.72 -4.26
N SER A 137 4.88 8.25 -3.30
CA SER A 137 6.21 8.79 -3.02
C SER A 137 7.15 8.57 -4.20
N LEU A 138 7.57 9.67 -4.82
CA LEU A 138 8.47 9.65 -5.98
C LEU A 138 9.82 9.01 -5.61
N GLN A 139 10.36 9.35 -4.45
CA GLN A 139 11.66 8.87 -3.97
C GLN A 139 11.62 7.35 -3.74
N LEU A 140 10.59 6.86 -3.03
CA LEU A 140 10.43 5.43 -2.78
C LEU A 140 10.18 4.66 -4.08
N ARG A 141 9.35 5.18 -4.96
CA ARG A 141 9.07 4.59 -6.28
C ARG A 141 10.33 4.45 -7.14
N ASN A 142 11.15 5.50 -7.22
CA ASN A 142 12.39 5.48 -7.99
C ASN A 142 13.40 4.48 -7.39
N LEU A 143 13.52 4.43 -6.07
CA LEU A 143 14.35 3.47 -5.37
C LEU A 143 13.94 2.02 -5.67
N LEU A 144 12.63 1.74 -5.69
CA LEU A 144 12.10 0.43 -6.07
C LEU A 144 12.38 0.11 -7.54
N ALA A 145 12.26 1.10 -8.45
CA ALA A 145 12.55 0.91 -9.87
C ALA A 145 14.02 0.54 -10.11
N GLU A 146 14.94 1.25 -9.47
CA GLU A 146 16.37 0.95 -9.53
C GLU A 146 16.69 -0.43 -8.96
N SER A 147 16.07 -0.78 -7.81
CA SER A 147 16.27 -2.06 -7.16
C SER A 147 15.77 -3.23 -8.01
N ALA A 148 14.59 -3.08 -8.66
CA ALA A 148 14.06 -4.09 -9.56
C ALA A 148 14.97 -4.32 -10.78
N LYS A 149 15.48 -3.24 -11.38
CA LYS A 149 16.45 -3.33 -12.50
C LYS A 149 17.73 -4.03 -12.07
N LYS A 150 18.27 -3.69 -10.89
CA LYS A 150 19.51 -4.28 -10.35
C LYS A 150 19.39 -5.79 -10.14
N VAL A 151 18.22 -6.29 -9.76
CA VAL A 151 17.97 -7.73 -9.62
C VAL A 151 17.48 -8.40 -10.93
N GLY A 152 17.57 -7.70 -12.06
CA GLY A 152 17.31 -8.25 -13.40
C GLY A 152 15.84 -8.43 -13.74
N LEU A 153 14.92 -7.69 -13.10
CA LEU A 153 13.49 -7.78 -13.37
C LEU A 153 13.02 -6.68 -14.32
N THR A 154 12.03 -7.01 -15.14
CA THR A 154 11.35 -6.03 -16.00
C THR A 154 10.45 -5.14 -15.14
N VAL A 155 10.74 -3.84 -15.15
CA VAL A 155 10.00 -2.85 -14.36
C VAL A 155 9.63 -1.63 -15.19
N HIS A 156 8.40 -1.20 -15.06
CA HIS A 156 7.84 0.00 -15.67
C HIS A 156 7.61 1.05 -14.57
N ASN A 157 8.25 2.21 -14.69
CA ASN A 157 8.22 3.26 -13.67
C ASN A 157 7.29 4.38 -14.12
N GLY A 158 6.10 4.44 -13.56
CA GLY A 158 5.03 5.36 -13.91
C GLY A 158 3.75 4.64 -14.32
N GLY A 159 2.73 5.41 -14.71
CA GLY A 159 1.44 4.90 -15.15
C GLY A 159 0.34 5.09 -14.12
N THR A 160 -0.89 4.86 -14.56
CA THR A 160 -2.12 5.03 -13.78
C THR A 160 -2.72 3.69 -13.39
N TYR A 161 -2.87 3.50 -12.09
CA TYR A 161 -3.58 2.37 -11.50
C TYR A 161 -5.05 2.77 -11.30
N VAL A 162 -5.98 2.10 -11.97
CA VAL A 162 -7.41 2.26 -11.70
C VAL A 162 -7.84 1.30 -10.59
N SER A 163 -8.47 1.84 -9.55
CA SER A 163 -8.99 1.05 -8.43
C SER A 163 -10.47 0.81 -8.59
N MET A 164 -10.88 -0.44 -8.43
CA MET A 164 -12.28 -0.88 -8.40
C MET A 164 -12.59 -1.59 -7.07
N ASP A 165 -13.85 -1.72 -6.72
CA ASP A 165 -14.24 -2.34 -5.44
C ASP A 165 -14.04 -3.86 -5.42
N GLY A 166 -14.26 -4.56 -6.54
CA GLY A 166 -14.32 -6.03 -6.56
C GLY A 166 -15.59 -6.56 -5.86
N PRO A 167 -15.65 -7.83 -5.35
CA PRO A 167 -14.65 -8.88 -5.61
C PRO A 167 -14.71 -9.45 -7.03
N ALA A 168 -15.78 -9.13 -7.82
CA ALA A 168 -15.84 -9.52 -9.22
C ALA A 168 -14.74 -8.80 -10.01
N PHE A 169 -14.14 -9.51 -10.95
CA PHE A 169 -13.25 -8.91 -11.94
C PHE A 169 -14.02 -8.01 -12.90
N SER A 170 -13.30 -7.23 -13.70
CA SER A 170 -13.88 -6.32 -14.69
C SER A 170 -14.81 -7.04 -15.66
N THR A 171 -15.91 -6.39 -16.01
CA THR A 171 -16.63 -6.73 -17.24
C THR A 171 -15.78 -6.28 -18.44
N ARG A 172 -16.01 -6.87 -19.61
CA ARG A 172 -15.32 -6.45 -20.84
C ARG A 172 -15.55 -4.96 -21.14
N ALA A 173 -16.77 -4.47 -20.93
CA ALA A 173 -17.10 -3.07 -21.16
C ALA A 173 -16.31 -2.13 -20.21
N GLU A 174 -16.11 -2.50 -18.95
CA GLU A 174 -15.27 -1.76 -18.00
C GLU A 174 -13.81 -1.79 -18.40
N SER A 175 -13.30 -2.94 -18.78
CA SER A 175 -11.92 -3.10 -19.23
C SER A 175 -11.63 -2.26 -20.47
N GLU A 176 -12.49 -2.32 -21.50
CA GLU A 176 -12.39 -1.49 -22.69
C GLU A 176 -12.49 0.01 -22.40
N LEU A 177 -13.38 0.42 -21.48
CA LEU A 177 -13.49 1.80 -21.05
C LEU A 177 -12.20 2.28 -20.39
N ASN A 178 -11.65 1.50 -19.46
CA ASN A 178 -10.40 1.80 -18.78
C ASN A 178 -9.23 1.95 -19.78
N ARG A 179 -9.18 1.08 -20.80
CA ARG A 179 -8.18 1.16 -21.88
C ARG A 179 -8.32 2.43 -22.73
N ARG A 180 -9.55 2.80 -23.09
CA ARG A 180 -9.83 4.04 -23.85
C ARG A 180 -9.43 5.30 -23.08
N HIS A 181 -9.51 5.28 -21.75
CA HIS A 181 -9.01 6.34 -20.89
C HIS A 181 -7.48 6.34 -20.74
N GLY A 182 -6.79 5.35 -21.27
CA GLY A 182 -5.33 5.27 -21.21
C GLY A 182 -4.80 4.82 -19.85
N PHE A 183 -5.63 4.15 -19.01
CA PHE A 183 -5.17 3.57 -17.78
C PHE A 183 -4.26 2.37 -18.04
N ASP A 184 -3.35 2.10 -17.11
CA ASP A 184 -2.28 1.14 -17.30
C ASP A 184 -2.54 -0.21 -16.63
N VAL A 185 -3.05 -0.22 -15.41
CA VAL A 185 -3.39 -1.44 -14.66
C VAL A 185 -4.66 -1.25 -13.85
N VAL A 186 -5.33 -2.36 -13.53
CA VAL A 186 -6.52 -2.40 -12.67
C VAL A 186 -6.29 -3.29 -11.45
N GLY A 187 -6.77 -2.83 -10.29
CA GLY A 187 -6.74 -3.58 -9.03
C GLY A 187 -7.78 -3.09 -8.04
N MET A 188 -7.76 -3.60 -6.80
CA MET A 188 -8.88 -3.44 -5.86
C MET A 188 -8.54 -2.77 -4.52
N THR A 189 -7.25 -2.58 -4.17
CA THR A 189 -6.91 -2.35 -2.75
C THR A 189 -6.09 -1.10 -2.45
N ASN A 190 -5.34 -0.55 -3.39
CA ASN A 190 -4.28 0.41 -3.09
C ASN A 190 -4.74 1.84 -2.85
N VAL A 191 -5.85 2.29 -3.41
CA VAL A 191 -6.28 3.70 -3.24
C VAL A 191 -6.60 4.04 -1.79
N PRO A 192 -7.36 3.23 -1.03
CA PRO A 192 -7.54 3.50 0.40
C PRO A 192 -6.24 3.49 1.19
N GLU A 193 -5.33 2.55 0.90
CA GLU A 193 -4.01 2.48 1.55
C GLU A 193 -3.21 3.77 1.33
N ALA A 194 -3.16 4.28 0.10
CA ALA A 194 -2.41 5.48 -0.24
C ALA A 194 -2.98 6.75 0.41
N LYS A 195 -4.32 6.91 0.44
CA LYS A 195 -4.97 8.03 1.11
C LYS A 195 -4.66 8.05 2.61
N LEU A 196 -4.82 6.90 3.26
CA LEU A 196 -4.58 6.75 4.69
C LEU A 196 -3.09 6.86 5.06
N ALA A 197 -2.19 6.32 4.23
CA ALA A 197 -0.75 6.50 4.42
C ALA A 197 -0.36 7.98 4.38
N ARG A 198 -0.93 8.75 3.43
CA ARG A 198 -0.70 10.19 3.34
C ARG A 198 -1.18 10.93 4.59
N GLU A 199 -2.38 10.62 5.09
CA GLU A 199 -2.89 11.19 6.35
C GLU A 199 -2.09 10.76 7.58
N ALA A 200 -1.46 9.58 7.55
CA ALA A 200 -0.60 9.08 8.62
C ALA A 200 0.87 9.56 8.50
N GLU A 201 1.18 10.43 7.53
CA GLU A 201 2.54 10.92 7.27
C GLU A 201 3.52 9.77 6.97
N ILE A 202 3.09 8.83 6.16
CA ILE A 202 3.87 7.66 5.69
C ILE A 202 4.09 7.80 4.18
N ALA A 203 5.32 7.70 3.74
CA ALA A 203 5.65 7.61 2.32
C ALA A 203 5.26 6.23 1.79
N LEU A 204 4.39 6.16 0.78
CA LEU A 204 3.92 4.91 0.20
C LEU A 204 4.33 4.81 -1.27
N ALA A 205 4.79 3.62 -1.68
CA ALA A 205 4.92 3.23 -3.08
C ALA A 205 4.33 1.83 -3.30
N THR A 206 3.82 1.62 -4.51
CA THR A 206 3.18 0.37 -4.90
C THR A 206 4.06 -0.40 -5.88
N MET A 207 4.22 -1.70 -5.65
CA MET A 207 4.70 -2.68 -6.61
C MET A 207 3.48 -3.43 -7.15
N ALA A 208 2.97 -3.02 -8.29
CA ALA A 208 1.88 -3.67 -8.99
C ALA A 208 2.46 -4.84 -9.81
N MET A 209 2.21 -6.05 -9.35
CA MET A 209 2.69 -7.30 -9.92
C MET A 209 1.68 -7.78 -10.95
N ILE A 210 2.01 -7.73 -12.22
CA ILE A 210 1.07 -8.07 -13.30
C ILE A 210 0.87 -9.57 -13.35
N THR A 211 -0.41 -9.98 -13.32
CA THR A 211 -0.81 -11.40 -13.37
C THR A 211 -1.46 -11.78 -14.68
N ASP A 212 -2.12 -10.85 -15.35
CA ASP A 212 -2.95 -11.09 -16.52
C ASP A 212 -3.17 -9.81 -17.33
N TYR A 213 -3.89 -9.90 -18.47
CA TYR A 213 -4.28 -8.76 -19.29
C TYR A 213 -5.72 -8.31 -19.06
N ASP A 214 -6.22 -8.45 -17.82
CA ASP A 214 -7.64 -8.23 -17.54
C ASP A 214 -8.52 -9.04 -18.53
N CYS A 215 -9.73 -8.59 -18.88
CA CYS A 215 -10.60 -9.34 -19.79
C CYS A 215 -10.69 -8.77 -21.23
N TRP A 216 -9.84 -7.80 -21.58
CA TRP A 216 -9.86 -7.18 -22.92
C TRP A 216 -9.15 -8.00 -23.99
N LYS A 217 -8.16 -8.80 -23.61
CA LYS A 217 -7.37 -9.60 -24.57
C LYS A 217 -8.08 -10.91 -24.84
N VAL A 218 -8.90 -10.92 -25.87
CA VAL A 218 -9.83 -12.01 -26.21
C VAL A 218 -9.14 -13.33 -26.57
N GLU A 219 -7.88 -13.25 -26.97
CA GLU A 219 -7.05 -14.40 -27.36
C GLU A 219 -6.48 -15.19 -26.17
N GLU A 220 -6.58 -14.62 -24.96
CA GLU A 220 -6.15 -15.27 -23.72
C GLU A 220 -7.36 -15.78 -22.93
N GLU A 221 -7.14 -16.78 -22.08
CA GLU A 221 -8.20 -17.27 -21.20
C GLU A 221 -8.76 -16.15 -20.31
N PRO A 222 -10.06 -16.13 -20.05
CA PRO A 222 -10.65 -15.16 -19.13
C PRO A 222 -9.94 -15.16 -17.79
N VAL A 223 -9.79 -13.96 -17.20
CA VAL A 223 -9.20 -13.80 -15.87
C VAL A 223 -9.97 -14.67 -14.89
N SER A 224 -9.26 -15.57 -14.24
CA SER A 224 -9.81 -16.45 -13.20
C SER A 224 -8.91 -16.39 -11.96
N ALA A 225 -9.47 -16.72 -10.81
CA ALA A 225 -8.66 -16.86 -9.60
C ALA A 225 -7.48 -17.83 -9.81
N GLN A 226 -7.68 -18.89 -10.58
CA GLN A 226 -6.65 -19.87 -10.88
C GLN A 226 -5.50 -19.29 -11.72
N THR A 227 -5.80 -18.48 -12.73
CA THR A 227 -4.79 -17.77 -13.57
C THR A 227 -3.99 -16.81 -12.70
N VAL A 228 -4.67 -16.00 -11.89
CA VAL A 228 -4.03 -15.09 -10.93
C VAL A 228 -3.12 -15.85 -9.96
N PHE A 229 -3.63 -16.93 -9.34
CA PHE A 229 -2.83 -17.75 -8.40
C PHE A 229 -1.63 -18.41 -9.07
N GLY A 230 -1.72 -18.81 -10.34
CA GLY A 230 -0.61 -19.39 -11.10
C GLY A 230 0.61 -18.46 -11.21
N HIS A 231 0.41 -17.15 -11.25
CA HIS A 231 1.50 -16.17 -11.31
C HIS A 231 1.93 -15.66 -9.92
N LEU A 232 1.13 -15.84 -8.87
CA LEU A 232 1.40 -15.26 -7.54
C LEU A 232 2.71 -15.73 -6.93
N THR A 233 3.07 -17.00 -7.07
CA THR A 233 4.32 -17.54 -6.49
C THR A 233 5.55 -16.88 -7.13
N ALA A 234 5.59 -16.84 -8.47
CA ALA A 234 6.70 -16.19 -9.19
C ALA A 234 6.77 -14.69 -8.90
N ASN A 235 5.62 -14.02 -8.84
CA ASN A 235 5.53 -12.60 -8.49
C ASN A 235 5.95 -12.33 -7.03
N ALA A 236 5.61 -13.22 -6.09
CA ALA A 236 6.06 -13.10 -4.70
C ALA A 236 7.59 -13.24 -4.60
N GLU A 237 8.18 -14.19 -5.30
CA GLU A 237 9.65 -14.34 -5.33
C GLU A 237 10.34 -13.14 -5.99
N ALA A 238 9.78 -12.60 -7.07
CA ALA A 238 10.25 -11.37 -7.69
C ALA A 238 10.18 -10.19 -6.71
N ALA A 239 9.05 -10.01 -6.02
CA ALA A 239 8.87 -8.95 -5.03
C ALA A 239 9.88 -9.08 -3.87
N LYS A 240 10.12 -10.28 -3.34
CA LYS A 240 11.11 -10.53 -2.29
C LYS A 240 12.52 -10.08 -2.71
N LYS A 241 12.95 -10.41 -3.94
CA LYS A 241 14.25 -9.96 -4.45
C LYS A 241 14.37 -8.44 -4.47
N VAL A 242 13.31 -7.75 -4.91
CA VAL A 242 13.28 -6.28 -4.91
C VAL A 242 13.33 -5.73 -3.49
N LEU A 243 12.56 -6.31 -2.54
CA LEU A 243 12.52 -5.87 -1.15
C LEU A 243 13.90 -6.00 -0.48
N VAL A 244 14.58 -7.14 -0.65
CA VAL A 244 15.92 -7.37 -0.09
C VAL A 244 16.94 -6.35 -0.62
N GLU A 245 16.87 -5.98 -1.89
CA GLU A 245 17.73 -4.97 -2.50
C GLU A 245 17.34 -3.53 -2.10
N ALA A 246 16.04 -3.25 -1.99
CA ALA A 246 15.54 -1.89 -1.77
C ALA A 246 15.63 -1.44 -0.31
N ILE A 247 15.26 -2.30 0.65
CA ILE A 247 15.12 -1.95 2.07
C ILE A 247 16.37 -1.30 2.67
N PRO A 248 17.60 -1.82 2.48
CA PRO A 248 18.80 -1.19 3.05
C PRO A 248 19.10 0.19 2.44
N ARG A 249 18.54 0.52 1.29
CA ARG A 249 18.75 1.79 0.59
C ARG A 249 17.75 2.88 1.00
N ILE A 250 16.67 2.52 1.72
CA ILE A 250 15.71 3.49 2.26
C ILE A 250 16.42 4.31 3.36
N PRO A 251 16.33 5.66 3.36
CA PRO A 251 16.96 6.49 4.39
C PRO A 251 16.59 6.05 5.82
N ALA A 252 17.51 6.26 6.76
CA ALA A 252 17.24 5.98 8.18
C ALA A 252 16.23 6.99 8.76
N GLU A 253 16.33 8.25 8.33
CA GLU A 253 15.48 9.34 8.82
C GLU A 253 14.37 9.69 7.81
N PRO A 254 13.13 9.88 8.31
CA PRO A 254 11.98 10.22 7.49
C PRO A 254 11.91 11.74 7.25
N ASP A 255 12.57 12.22 6.19
CA ASP A 255 12.65 13.64 5.82
C ASP A 255 11.96 14.00 4.48
N TRP A 256 11.27 13.04 3.85
CA TRP A 256 10.54 13.30 2.61
C TRP A 256 9.26 14.10 2.85
N ALA A 257 8.74 14.74 1.80
CA ALA A 257 7.57 15.60 1.89
C ALA A 257 6.33 14.89 2.48
N GLU A 258 6.15 13.62 2.20
CA GLU A 258 5.05 12.81 2.73
C GLU A 258 5.07 12.73 4.26
N HIS A 259 6.25 12.78 4.88
CA HIS A 259 6.42 12.71 6.34
C HIS A 259 5.98 14.00 7.07
N ARG A 260 5.58 15.01 6.31
CA ARG A 260 5.06 16.30 6.77
C ARG A 260 3.73 16.68 6.11
N SER A 261 3.00 15.71 5.57
CA SER A 261 1.77 15.95 4.82
C SER A 261 0.66 16.63 5.61
N LEU A 262 0.70 16.59 6.94
CA LEU A 262 -0.28 17.26 7.80
C LEU A 262 0.07 18.71 8.15
N ASP A 263 1.28 19.22 7.83
CA ASP A 263 1.70 20.57 8.23
C ASP A 263 0.72 21.65 7.79
N ASN A 264 0.16 21.53 6.59
CA ASN A 264 -0.79 22.49 6.02
C ASN A 264 -2.15 21.85 5.69
N ALA A 265 -2.44 20.66 6.23
CA ALA A 265 -3.66 19.92 5.91
C ALA A 265 -4.76 20.07 6.97
N LEU A 266 -4.40 20.35 8.21
CA LEU A 266 -5.32 20.46 9.34
C LEU A 266 -6.08 21.80 9.28
N VAL A 267 -7.41 21.70 9.08
CA VAL A 267 -8.29 22.87 8.90
C VAL A 267 -8.91 23.33 10.22
N THR A 268 -9.31 22.37 11.07
CA THR A 268 -9.92 22.69 12.36
C THR A 268 -8.90 23.33 13.29
N GLU A 269 -9.23 24.50 13.86
CA GLU A 269 -8.40 25.15 14.87
C GLU A 269 -8.15 24.21 16.05
N ARG A 270 -6.92 24.12 16.51
CA ARG A 270 -6.50 23.18 17.55
C ARG A 270 -7.30 23.28 18.84
N LYS A 271 -7.68 24.48 19.26
CA LYS A 271 -8.49 24.69 20.48
C LYS A 271 -9.87 24.03 20.44
N LEU A 272 -10.34 23.67 19.22
CA LEU A 272 -11.62 23.01 18.98
C LEU A 272 -11.49 21.49 18.86
N TRP A 273 -10.28 20.93 18.95
CA TRP A 273 -10.09 19.49 18.79
C TRP A 273 -10.65 18.75 20.00
N PRO A 274 -11.58 17.78 19.80
CA PRO A 274 -12.09 16.97 20.90
C PRO A 274 -11.01 16.07 21.50
N GLU A 275 -10.90 16.03 22.81
CA GLU A 275 -9.90 15.20 23.51
C GLU A 275 -9.99 13.72 23.12
N GLY A 276 -11.21 13.20 22.98
CA GLY A 276 -11.45 11.81 22.55
C GLY A 276 -10.85 11.53 21.18
N THR A 277 -10.99 12.46 20.23
CA THR A 277 -10.44 12.33 18.87
C THR A 277 -8.92 12.47 18.88
N ILE A 278 -8.36 13.38 19.68
CA ILE A 278 -6.90 13.49 19.86
C ILE A 278 -6.33 12.16 20.38
N LYS A 279 -6.96 11.58 21.41
CA LYS A 279 -6.54 10.29 21.97
C LYS A 279 -6.65 9.16 20.94
N LYS A 280 -7.76 9.12 20.20
CA LYS A 280 -8.03 8.14 19.14
C LYS A 280 -6.98 8.19 18.04
N LEU A 281 -6.58 9.39 17.62
CA LEU A 281 -5.60 9.63 16.55
C LEU A 281 -4.16 9.81 17.06
N GLY A 282 -3.86 9.42 18.29
CA GLY A 282 -2.57 9.64 18.94
C GLY A 282 -1.32 9.34 18.09
N PRO A 283 -1.18 8.16 17.45
CA PRO A 283 -0.04 7.86 16.59
C PRO A 283 0.09 8.77 15.36
N ILE A 284 -1.04 9.28 14.83
CA ILE A 284 -1.11 10.14 13.65
C ILE A 284 -0.82 11.60 14.04
N LEU A 285 -1.47 12.07 15.12
CA LEU A 285 -1.36 13.46 15.59
C LEU A 285 -0.22 13.70 16.58
N GLY A 286 0.62 12.69 16.88
CA GLY A 286 1.58 12.74 17.97
C GLY A 286 2.50 13.96 17.97
N ARG A 287 2.99 14.38 16.79
CA ARG A 287 3.85 15.57 16.69
C ARG A 287 3.10 16.91 16.87
N PHE A 288 1.77 16.88 16.86
CA PHE A 288 0.93 18.06 17.14
C PHE A 288 0.40 18.07 18.58
N SER A 289 0.59 16.99 19.36
CA SER A 289 0.02 16.85 20.71
C SER A 289 0.80 17.59 21.80
N GLY A 290 2.04 17.97 21.53
CA GLY A 290 2.97 18.58 22.50
C GLY A 290 3.17 20.10 22.39
N ARG A 291 2.35 20.83 21.59
CA ARG A 291 2.50 22.27 21.38
C ARG A 291 1.33 23.05 21.90
#